data_721b06b38aa9a59dfb5523080779a2d3
#
_entry.id   721b06b38aa9a59dfb5523080779a2d3
#
_cell.length_a   1.000
_cell.length_b   1.000
_cell.length_c   1.000
_cell.angle_alpha   90.00
_cell.angle_beta   90.00
_cell.angle_gamma   90.00
#
_symmetry.space_group_name_H-M   'P 1'
#
loop_
_entity.id
_entity.type
_entity.pdbx_description
1 polymer ?
#
loop_
_entity_poly.entity_id
_entity_poly.type
_entity_poly.pdbx_seq_one_letter_code
_entity_poly.pdbx_strand_id
1 'polypeptide(L)'
;MSVNKKIKQNFLSINQSKAWLFCLLSATLILACTGDLDNEGAPLVGPSFGITIIPQNPQIIKLGNQTFTATGGVTPYTYSLSDTSVGTIVPVTGVFTAGAGVANAAAGTATVIAVDKTGVVGTTTVTVLPTILVVAPGSGIITADAGTMAYTATILSGSGLITCTISRDNASGTMTMPTVAANAAVCTATAGADVAAAVTAGTSETFTITITDTKNGDYATVQLKLGNA
;
A
#
# COMPACT_ATOMS: atom_id res chain seq x y z
N MET A 1 -79.92 46.61 29.11
CA MET A 1 -80.03 45.26 28.51
C MET A 1 -79.29 45.11 27.19
N SER A 2 -78.31 45.98 26.90
CA SER A 2 -77.61 46.03 25.60
C SER A 2 -76.12 45.57 25.64
N VAL A 3 -75.45 45.58 26.78
CA VAL A 3 -74.05 45.32 26.93
C VAL A 3 -73.67 43.80 26.84
N ASN A 4 -74.56 42.93 27.35
CA ASN A 4 -74.34 41.48 27.37
C ASN A 4 -74.46 40.80 26.00
N LYS A 5 -75.12 41.44 25.02
CA LYS A 5 -75.28 40.87 23.66
C LYS A 5 -73.99 41.08 22.79
N LYS A 6 -73.25 42.20 23.00
CA LYS A 6 -72.06 42.51 22.30
C LYS A 6 -70.92 41.63 22.77
N ILE A 7 -70.82 41.31 24.06
CA ILE A 7 -69.80 40.46 24.62
C ILE A 7 -69.92 39.00 24.12
N LYS A 8 -71.12 38.48 24.00
CA LYS A 8 -71.35 37.13 23.45
C LYS A 8 -71.00 37.01 21.96
N GLN A 9 -71.23 38.06 21.16
CA GLN A 9 -70.92 38.03 19.74
C GLN A 9 -69.36 38.09 19.50
N ASN A 10 -68.62 38.86 20.30
CA ASN A 10 -67.17 38.93 20.19
C ASN A 10 -66.51 37.62 20.66
N PHE A 11 -67.06 36.91 21.66
CA PHE A 11 -66.53 35.63 22.11
C PHE A 11 -66.69 34.51 21.08
N LEU A 12 -67.80 34.51 20.34
CA LEU A 12 -68.02 33.53 19.27
C LEU A 12 -67.16 33.79 18.05
N SER A 13 -66.87 35.04 17.72
CA SER A 13 -66.05 35.40 16.58
C SER A 13 -64.58 35.07 16.81
N ILE A 14 -64.02 35.20 18.03
CA ILE A 14 -62.67 34.88 18.39
C ILE A 14 -62.47 33.36 18.39
N ASN A 15 -63.43 32.58 18.76
CA ASN A 15 -63.34 31.12 18.81
C ASN A 15 -63.39 30.48 17.40
N GLN A 16 -64.17 31.06 16.49
CA GLN A 16 -64.20 30.59 15.11
C GLN A 16 -62.90 30.89 14.35
N SER A 17 -62.28 32.05 14.54
CA SER A 17 -61.02 32.38 13.89
C SER A 17 -59.85 31.47 14.35
N LYS A 18 -59.82 31.11 15.64
CA LYS A 18 -58.84 30.16 16.17
C LYS A 18 -59.08 28.72 15.67
N ALA A 19 -60.33 28.31 15.52
CA ALA A 19 -60.66 27.00 14.96
C ALA A 19 -60.25 26.86 13.50
N TRP A 20 -60.40 27.91 12.70
CA TRP A 20 -59.93 27.92 11.30
C TRP A 20 -58.39 27.90 11.20
N LEU A 21 -57.68 28.59 12.11
CA LEU A 21 -56.21 28.59 12.16
C LEU A 21 -55.67 27.19 12.54
N PHE A 22 -56.32 26.50 13.47
CA PHE A 22 -55.96 25.12 13.84
C PHE A 22 -56.26 24.12 12.72
N CYS A 23 -57.36 24.27 11.98
CA CYS A 23 -57.65 23.42 10.81
C CYS A 23 -56.65 23.65 9.67
N LEU A 24 -56.25 24.89 9.39
CA LEU A 24 -55.23 25.20 8.40
C LEU A 24 -53.85 24.68 8.79
N LEU A 25 -53.47 24.77 10.08
CA LEU A 25 -52.20 24.26 10.58
C LEU A 25 -52.14 22.72 10.58
N SER A 26 -53.25 22.06 10.86
CA SER A 26 -53.34 20.59 10.80
C SER A 26 -53.36 20.06 9.36
N ALA A 27 -53.97 20.79 8.42
CA ALA A 27 -53.97 20.43 7.01
C ALA A 27 -52.56 20.54 6.36
N THR A 28 -51.74 21.54 6.75
CA THR A 28 -50.37 21.67 6.26
C THR A 28 -49.42 20.59 6.84
N LEU A 29 -49.71 20.08 8.06
CA LEU A 29 -48.92 19.03 8.65
C LEU A 29 -49.14 17.66 7.99
N ILE A 30 -50.37 17.44 7.48
CA ILE A 30 -50.71 16.17 6.81
C ILE A 30 -50.15 16.12 5.38
N LEU A 31 -50.00 17.27 4.69
CA LEU A 31 -49.39 17.30 3.36
C LEU A 31 -47.85 17.13 3.39
N ALA A 32 -47.24 17.35 4.54
CA ALA A 32 -45.78 17.13 4.67
C ALA A 32 -45.40 15.65 4.82
N CYS A 33 -46.36 14.74 4.98
CA CYS A 33 -46.12 13.31 5.14
C CYS A 33 -46.61 12.44 3.96
N THR A 34 -47.18 13.05 2.91
CA THR A 34 -47.44 12.33 1.66
C THR A 34 -46.16 12.37 0.85
N GLY A 35 -45.15 11.58 1.29
CA GLY A 35 -44.13 11.16 0.37
C GLY A 35 -44.82 10.50 -0.82
N ASP A 36 -44.39 10.88 -1.99
CA ASP A 36 -44.85 10.37 -3.27
C ASP A 36 -44.87 8.84 -3.26
N LEU A 37 -46.07 8.27 -3.13
CA LEU A 37 -46.30 6.83 -3.15
C LEU A 37 -46.57 6.33 -4.58
N ASP A 38 -46.37 7.17 -5.59
CA ASP A 38 -46.67 6.85 -6.98
C ASP A 38 -45.60 6.00 -7.66
N ASN A 39 -44.61 5.48 -6.91
CA ASN A 39 -43.65 4.54 -7.45
C ASN A 39 -43.95 3.10 -6.96
N GLU A 40 -45.11 2.58 -7.34
CA GLU A 40 -45.42 1.15 -7.19
C GLU A 40 -44.46 0.33 -8.02
N GLY A 41 -43.36 -0.09 -7.42
CA GLY A 41 -42.38 -0.98 -8.04
C GLY A 41 -40.90 -0.62 -7.88
N ALA A 42 -40.59 0.58 -7.41
CA ALA A 42 -39.22 0.81 -6.95
C ALA A 42 -39.04 0.15 -5.58
N PRO A 43 -38.11 -0.78 -5.40
CA PRO A 43 -37.77 -1.22 -4.06
C PRO A 43 -37.47 0.03 -3.25
N LEU A 44 -37.98 0.13 -2.02
CA LEU A 44 -37.55 1.14 -1.05
C LEU A 44 -36.02 1.00 -0.91
N VAL A 45 -35.30 1.71 -1.77
CA VAL A 45 -33.88 1.85 -1.62
C VAL A 45 -33.74 2.72 -0.39
N GLY A 46 -33.62 2.08 0.77
CA GLY A 46 -33.15 2.73 1.98
C GLY A 46 -31.88 3.48 1.62
N PRO A 47 -31.44 4.45 2.41
CA PRO A 47 -30.23 5.18 2.10
C PRO A 47 -29.18 4.16 1.65
N SER A 48 -28.73 4.27 0.41
CA SER A 48 -27.72 3.38 -0.14
C SER A 48 -26.48 3.64 0.70
N PHE A 49 -26.29 2.81 1.72
CA PHE A 49 -25.06 2.84 2.49
C PHE A 49 -23.95 2.51 1.50
N GLY A 50 -23.13 3.52 1.18
CA GLY A 50 -22.00 3.32 0.29
C GLY A 50 -21.13 2.15 0.78
N ILE A 51 -20.53 1.43 -0.13
CA ILE A 51 -19.60 0.35 0.23
C ILE A 51 -18.35 0.96 0.85
N THR A 52 -18.02 0.49 2.04
CA THR A 52 -16.76 0.81 2.72
C THR A 52 -15.83 -0.40 2.62
N ILE A 53 -14.60 -0.18 2.18
CA ILE A 53 -13.56 -1.22 2.11
C ILE A 53 -12.59 -1.04 3.28
N ILE A 54 -12.29 -2.12 3.98
CA ILE A 54 -11.35 -2.16 5.10
C ILE A 54 -10.23 -3.15 4.79
N PRO A 55 -8.94 -2.77 5.04
CA PRO A 55 -8.45 -1.50 5.57
C PRO A 55 -8.51 -0.37 4.53
N GLN A 56 -8.57 0.88 5.01
CA GLN A 56 -8.48 2.06 4.16
C GLN A 56 -7.02 2.48 4.02
N ASN A 57 -6.60 2.73 2.77
CA ASN A 57 -5.28 3.23 2.40
C ASN A 57 -4.09 2.47 3.05
N PRO A 58 -4.07 1.12 3.03
CA PRO A 58 -2.97 0.39 3.61
C PRO A 58 -1.68 0.56 2.82
N GLN A 59 -0.57 0.52 3.56
CA GLN A 59 0.77 0.43 2.99
C GLN A 59 1.29 -0.99 3.17
N ILE A 60 1.75 -1.60 2.10
CA ILE A 60 2.19 -2.99 2.05
C ILE A 60 3.56 -3.03 1.40
N ILE A 61 4.47 -3.84 1.92
CA ILE A 61 5.75 -4.08 1.26
C ILE A 61 5.56 -4.99 0.03
N LYS A 62 6.48 -4.91 -0.93
CA LYS A 62 6.53 -5.82 -2.08
C LYS A 62 6.36 -7.27 -1.64
N LEU A 63 5.64 -8.05 -2.43
CA LEU A 63 5.35 -9.47 -2.20
C LEU A 63 4.54 -9.75 -0.92
N GLY A 64 4.12 -8.72 -0.19
CA GLY A 64 3.22 -8.84 0.95
C GLY A 64 1.77 -9.08 0.52
N ASN A 65 0.95 -9.57 1.45
CA ASN A 65 -0.46 -9.83 1.24
C ASN A 65 -1.32 -8.95 2.15
N GLN A 66 -2.51 -8.56 1.65
CA GLN A 66 -3.52 -7.84 2.41
C GLN A 66 -4.90 -8.34 1.99
N THR A 67 -5.73 -8.69 2.97
CA THR A 67 -7.14 -8.97 2.69
C THR A 67 -7.96 -7.71 2.83
N PHE A 68 -8.74 -7.39 1.81
CA PHE A 68 -9.73 -6.32 1.81
C PHE A 68 -11.11 -6.90 2.05
N THR A 69 -11.87 -6.27 2.93
CA THR A 69 -13.26 -6.65 3.23
C THR A 69 -14.17 -5.48 2.96
N ALA A 70 -15.18 -5.68 2.13
CA ALA A 70 -16.22 -4.70 1.86
C ALA A 70 -17.38 -4.86 2.84
N THR A 71 -17.96 -3.73 3.28
CA THR A 71 -19.14 -3.66 4.13
C THR A 71 -20.13 -2.63 3.58
N GLY A 72 -21.41 -2.80 3.83
CA GLY A 72 -22.49 -2.02 3.21
C GLY A 72 -22.93 -2.65 1.89
N GLY A 73 -23.97 -2.11 1.25
CA GLY A 73 -24.52 -2.66 0.00
C GLY A 73 -25.09 -4.08 0.11
N VAL A 74 -25.15 -4.79 -1.00
CA VAL A 74 -25.76 -6.13 -1.14
C VAL A 74 -24.71 -7.17 -1.57
N THR A 75 -24.47 -8.18 -0.75
CA THR A 75 -23.55 -9.29 -1.07
C THR A 75 -24.05 -10.14 -2.25
N PRO A 76 -23.16 -10.82 -3.02
CA PRO A 76 -21.69 -10.86 -2.90
C PRO A 76 -21.02 -9.62 -3.47
N TYR A 77 -19.75 -9.38 -3.04
CA TYR A 77 -18.88 -8.36 -3.61
C TYR A 77 -17.93 -8.96 -4.64
N THR A 78 -17.57 -8.17 -5.64
CA THR A 78 -16.52 -8.50 -6.60
C THR A 78 -15.41 -7.45 -6.52
N TYR A 79 -14.17 -7.90 -6.30
CA TYR A 79 -13.00 -7.03 -6.16
C TYR A 79 -12.19 -6.94 -7.45
N SER A 80 -11.65 -5.76 -7.72
CA SER A 80 -10.73 -5.51 -8.84
C SER A 80 -9.72 -4.42 -8.47
N LEU A 81 -8.69 -4.25 -9.31
CA LEU A 81 -7.66 -3.21 -9.20
C LEU A 81 -7.72 -2.29 -10.40
N SER A 82 -7.42 -1.01 -10.18
CA SER A 82 -7.23 -0.03 -11.26
C SER A 82 -5.94 -0.24 -12.04
N ASP A 83 -4.92 -0.82 -11.39
CA ASP A 83 -3.60 -1.08 -11.97
C ASP A 83 -3.07 -2.43 -11.49
N THR A 84 -2.95 -3.38 -12.41
CA THR A 84 -2.47 -4.74 -12.14
C THR A 84 -0.94 -4.85 -12.12
N SER A 85 -0.21 -3.80 -12.51
CA SER A 85 1.26 -3.76 -12.40
C SER A 85 1.73 -3.68 -10.96
N VAL A 86 0.87 -3.14 -10.06
CA VAL A 86 1.14 -3.00 -8.63
C VAL A 86 0.96 -4.32 -7.86
N GLY A 87 0.11 -5.21 -8.37
CA GLY A 87 -0.17 -6.49 -7.74
C GLY A 87 -1.40 -7.17 -8.33
N THR A 88 -1.88 -8.20 -7.66
CA THR A 88 -3.08 -8.95 -8.04
C THR A 88 -4.08 -8.98 -6.90
N ILE A 89 -5.38 -9.06 -7.19
CA ILE A 89 -6.44 -9.25 -6.20
C ILE A 89 -7.33 -10.42 -6.60
N VAL A 90 -7.69 -11.25 -5.63
CA VAL A 90 -8.65 -12.34 -5.86
C VAL A 90 -10.06 -11.78 -5.87
N PRO A 91 -10.82 -11.86 -6.98
CA PRO A 91 -12.09 -11.15 -7.13
C PRO A 91 -13.16 -11.51 -6.11
N VAL A 92 -13.15 -12.73 -5.59
CA VAL A 92 -14.18 -13.23 -4.66
C VAL A 92 -13.80 -12.99 -3.20
N THR A 93 -12.52 -13.10 -2.87
CA THR A 93 -12.06 -13.07 -1.47
C THR A 93 -11.46 -11.73 -1.06
N GLY A 94 -11.14 -10.85 -2.00
CA GLY A 94 -10.47 -9.57 -1.73
C GLY A 94 -9.03 -9.71 -1.26
N VAL A 95 -8.40 -10.89 -1.42
CA VAL A 95 -6.98 -11.09 -1.07
C VAL A 95 -6.13 -10.42 -2.14
N PHE A 96 -5.42 -9.38 -1.74
CA PHE A 96 -4.44 -8.68 -2.56
C PHE A 96 -3.05 -9.25 -2.28
N THR A 97 -2.28 -9.46 -3.34
CA THR A 97 -0.85 -9.81 -3.29
C THR A 97 -0.07 -8.73 -4.02
N ALA A 98 0.81 -8.06 -3.31
CA ALA A 98 1.66 -7.03 -3.89
C ALA A 98 2.66 -7.61 -4.87
N GLY A 99 2.86 -6.94 -6.00
CA GLY A 99 3.84 -7.31 -7.01
C GLY A 99 5.28 -7.08 -6.55
N ALA A 100 6.23 -7.70 -7.25
CA ALA A 100 7.65 -7.45 -7.04
C ALA A 100 8.08 -6.04 -7.51
N GLY A 101 7.33 -5.46 -8.47
CA GLY A 101 7.64 -4.15 -9.02
C GLY A 101 9.03 -4.06 -9.65
N VAL A 102 9.59 -2.86 -9.69
CA VAL A 102 10.96 -2.60 -10.13
C VAL A 102 11.91 -2.73 -8.93
N ALA A 103 13.11 -3.31 -9.17
CA ALA A 103 14.14 -3.44 -8.14
C ALA A 103 14.43 -2.07 -7.49
N ASN A 104 14.60 -2.08 -6.16
CA ASN A 104 14.88 -0.91 -5.32
C ASN A 104 13.87 0.26 -5.43
N ALA A 105 12.74 0.06 -6.06
CA ALA A 105 11.70 1.08 -6.19
C ALA A 105 10.39 0.64 -5.55
N ALA A 106 9.53 1.60 -5.19
CA ALA A 106 8.15 1.31 -4.84
C ALA A 106 7.43 0.68 -6.04
N ALA A 107 6.58 -0.30 -5.81
CA ALA A 107 5.76 -0.87 -6.89
C ALA A 107 4.66 0.10 -7.34
N GLY A 108 4.33 1.10 -6.53
CA GLY A 108 3.35 2.11 -6.85
C GLY A 108 2.07 2.04 -6.02
N THR A 109 1.02 2.68 -6.53
CA THR A 109 -0.30 2.71 -5.91
C THR A 109 -1.37 2.19 -6.87
N ALA A 110 -2.36 1.48 -6.35
CA ALA A 110 -3.54 1.08 -7.10
C ALA A 110 -4.81 1.37 -6.29
N THR A 111 -5.92 1.60 -6.98
CA THR A 111 -7.23 1.65 -6.35
C THR A 111 -7.82 0.25 -6.31
N VAL A 112 -8.16 -0.20 -5.11
CA VAL A 112 -8.98 -1.40 -4.90
C VAL A 112 -10.43 -0.99 -5.03
N ILE A 113 -11.16 -1.69 -5.88
CA ILE A 113 -12.56 -1.43 -6.21
C ILE A 113 -13.36 -2.64 -5.77
N ALA A 114 -14.41 -2.43 -4.99
CA ALA A 114 -15.39 -3.45 -4.67
C ALA A 114 -16.75 -3.06 -5.25
N VAL A 115 -17.38 -3.97 -5.96
CA VAL A 115 -18.71 -3.79 -6.55
C VAL A 115 -19.65 -4.81 -5.91
N ASP A 116 -20.82 -4.38 -5.45
CA ASP A 116 -21.83 -5.26 -4.90
C ASP A 116 -22.73 -5.88 -6.00
N LYS A 117 -23.64 -6.76 -5.59
CA LYS A 117 -24.59 -7.41 -6.51
C LYS A 117 -25.47 -6.43 -7.28
N THR A 118 -25.70 -5.23 -6.77
CA THR A 118 -26.57 -4.20 -7.38
C THR A 118 -25.80 -3.18 -8.22
N GLY A 119 -24.45 -3.29 -8.26
CA GLY A 119 -23.58 -2.36 -9.00
C GLY A 119 -23.12 -1.16 -8.21
N VAL A 120 -23.39 -1.09 -6.89
CA VAL A 120 -22.83 -0.04 -6.03
C VAL A 120 -21.33 -0.27 -5.86
N VAL A 121 -20.53 0.81 -5.94
CA VAL A 121 -19.07 0.77 -5.94
C VAL A 121 -18.51 1.40 -4.67
N GLY A 122 -17.57 0.71 -4.05
CA GLY A 122 -16.69 1.26 -3.02
C GLY A 122 -15.23 1.21 -3.46
N THR A 123 -14.41 2.12 -2.98
CA THR A 123 -12.98 2.19 -3.34
C THR A 123 -12.10 2.48 -2.13
N THR A 124 -10.86 1.98 -2.19
CA THR A 124 -9.77 2.35 -1.30
C THR A 124 -8.44 2.30 -2.07
N THR A 125 -7.41 2.98 -1.60
CA THR A 125 -6.09 2.98 -2.24
C THR A 125 -5.15 2.03 -1.51
N VAL A 126 -4.41 1.19 -2.25
CA VAL A 126 -3.29 0.43 -1.70
C VAL A 126 -1.98 1.01 -2.21
N THR A 127 -1.00 1.18 -1.32
CA THR A 127 0.35 1.64 -1.67
C THR A 127 1.35 0.51 -1.40
N VAL A 128 2.12 0.12 -2.43
CA VAL A 128 3.16 -0.90 -2.30
C VAL A 128 4.51 -0.21 -2.17
N LEU A 129 5.12 -0.37 -0.99
CA LEU A 129 6.40 0.22 -0.64
C LEU A 129 7.56 -0.64 -1.16
N PRO A 130 8.74 -0.04 -1.42
CA PRO A 130 9.94 -0.80 -1.75
C PRO A 130 10.35 -1.68 -0.56
N THR A 131 10.99 -2.79 -0.86
CA THR A 131 11.77 -3.52 0.13
C THR A 131 13.16 -2.89 0.23
N ILE A 132 13.78 -2.96 1.39
CA ILE A 132 15.12 -2.44 1.62
C ILE A 132 16.05 -3.62 1.88
N LEU A 133 17.04 -3.79 1.00
CA LEU A 133 18.18 -4.68 1.22
C LEU A 133 19.26 -3.90 1.95
N VAL A 134 19.55 -4.27 3.19
CA VAL A 134 20.64 -3.68 3.98
C VAL A 134 21.79 -4.66 4.03
N VAL A 135 23.00 -4.19 3.70
CA VAL A 135 24.21 -4.99 3.74
C VAL A 135 25.20 -4.41 4.75
N ALA A 136 25.72 -5.26 5.59
CA ALA A 136 26.75 -4.89 6.56
C ALA A 136 27.94 -5.87 6.50
N PRO A 137 29.18 -5.34 6.56
CA PRO A 137 29.53 -3.93 6.54
C PRO A 137 29.31 -3.30 5.15
N GLY A 138 29.14 -1.98 5.07
CA GLY A 138 28.96 -1.23 3.80
C GLY A 138 30.24 -1.13 2.96
N SER A 139 31.39 -1.44 3.55
CA SER A 139 32.67 -1.52 2.88
C SER A 139 33.61 -2.48 3.62
N GLY A 140 34.63 -2.94 2.95
CA GLY A 140 35.63 -3.83 3.55
C GLY A 140 37.00 -3.63 2.93
N ILE A 141 38.02 -4.09 3.64
CA ILE A 141 39.41 -4.12 3.14
C ILE A 141 40.04 -5.48 3.39
N ILE A 142 40.74 -6.00 2.40
CA ILE A 142 41.56 -7.21 2.52
C ILE A 142 43.03 -6.82 2.23
N THR A 143 43.90 -7.13 3.18
CA THR A 143 45.34 -6.78 3.12
C THR A 143 46.24 -7.99 2.98
N ALA A 144 45.72 -9.18 2.78
CA ALA A 144 46.46 -10.42 2.67
C ALA A 144 45.95 -11.28 1.52
N ASP A 145 46.85 -12.07 0.93
CA ASP A 145 46.51 -13.08 -0.06
C ASP A 145 45.54 -14.12 0.51
N ALA A 146 44.60 -14.54 -0.30
CA ALA A 146 43.48 -15.43 0.10
C ALA A 146 42.67 -14.95 1.32
N GLY A 147 42.82 -13.67 1.72
CA GLY A 147 42.00 -13.06 2.76
C GLY A 147 40.56 -13.04 2.35
N THR A 148 39.68 -13.09 3.32
CA THR A 148 38.22 -13.11 3.09
C THR A 148 37.51 -11.96 3.79
N MET A 149 36.42 -11.49 3.16
CA MET A 149 35.50 -10.50 3.74
C MET A 149 34.08 -10.96 3.54
N ALA A 150 33.33 -11.02 4.62
CA ALA A 150 31.91 -11.42 4.61
C ALA A 150 31.01 -10.19 4.70
N TYR A 151 30.00 -10.13 3.85
CA TYR A 151 28.95 -9.14 3.82
C TYR A 151 27.63 -9.83 4.10
N THR A 152 26.97 -9.44 5.18
CA THR A 152 25.66 -10.01 5.57
C THR A 152 24.53 -9.13 5.05
N ALA A 153 23.64 -9.72 4.28
CA ALA A 153 22.45 -9.07 3.77
C ALA A 153 21.27 -9.28 4.73
N THR A 154 20.62 -8.20 5.12
CA THR A 154 19.35 -8.22 5.86
C THR A 154 18.24 -7.76 4.91
N ILE A 155 17.29 -8.64 4.66
CA ILE A 155 16.19 -8.43 3.72
C ILE A 155 14.89 -8.40 4.50
N LEU A 156 14.17 -7.27 4.46
CA LEU A 156 12.93 -7.08 5.23
C LEU A 156 11.77 -7.97 4.75
N SER A 157 11.80 -8.45 3.50
CA SER A 157 10.73 -9.29 2.94
C SER A 157 11.21 -10.28 1.89
N GLY A 158 12.51 -10.58 1.86
CA GLY A 158 13.12 -11.39 0.83
C GLY A 158 12.99 -12.89 1.04
N SER A 159 13.62 -13.64 0.14
CA SER A 159 13.73 -15.10 0.19
C SER A 159 14.74 -15.59 1.24
N GLY A 160 15.59 -14.69 1.75
CA GLY A 160 16.78 -15.06 2.51
C GLY A 160 17.89 -15.64 1.63
N LEU A 161 17.71 -15.67 0.30
CA LEU A 161 18.68 -16.11 -0.68
C LEU A 161 19.16 -14.93 -1.49
N ILE A 162 20.48 -14.80 -1.64
CA ILE A 162 21.10 -13.73 -2.39
C ILE A 162 22.00 -14.31 -3.51
N THR A 163 22.27 -13.46 -4.50
CA THR A 163 23.38 -13.65 -5.45
C THR A 163 24.37 -12.54 -5.26
N CYS A 164 25.64 -12.82 -5.56
CA CYS A 164 26.72 -11.84 -5.48
C CYS A 164 27.44 -11.78 -6.81
N THR A 165 27.70 -10.57 -7.26
CA THR A 165 28.55 -10.29 -8.41
C THR A 165 29.60 -9.27 -8.00
N ILE A 166 30.75 -9.27 -8.65
CA ILE A 166 31.84 -8.33 -8.40
C ILE A 166 32.27 -7.69 -9.71
N SER A 167 32.57 -6.41 -9.65
CA SER A 167 33.13 -5.65 -10.76
C SER A 167 34.30 -4.81 -10.28
N ARG A 168 35.28 -4.61 -11.15
CA ARG A 168 36.39 -3.72 -10.91
C ARG A 168 35.99 -2.28 -11.16
N ASP A 169 36.31 -1.37 -10.24
CA ASP A 169 35.92 0.04 -10.37
C ASP A 169 36.85 0.77 -11.36
N ASN A 170 38.14 0.35 -11.46
CA ASN A 170 39.10 0.91 -12.39
C ASN A 170 39.47 -0.12 -13.46
N ALA A 171 39.12 0.14 -14.71
CA ALA A 171 39.45 -0.75 -15.84
C ALA A 171 40.95 -0.97 -16.07
N SER A 172 41.80 -0.10 -15.57
CA SER A 172 43.27 -0.20 -15.67
C SER A 172 43.91 -0.96 -14.50
N GLY A 173 43.12 -1.48 -13.57
CA GLY A 173 43.63 -2.22 -12.43
C GLY A 173 44.30 -3.53 -12.85
N THR A 174 45.32 -3.91 -12.13
CA THR A 174 46.17 -5.07 -12.43
C THR A 174 46.07 -6.19 -11.42
N MET A 175 45.46 -5.94 -10.25
CA MET A 175 45.27 -6.98 -9.23
C MET A 175 44.33 -8.09 -9.71
N THR A 176 44.55 -9.30 -9.26
CA THR A 176 43.67 -10.43 -9.57
C THR A 176 42.27 -10.16 -9.05
N MET A 177 41.28 -10.36 -9.90
CA MET A 177 39.85 -10.22 -9.50
C MET A 177 39.54 -11.13 -8.31
N PRO A 178 38.98 -10.59 -7.21
CA PRO A 178 38.47 -11.42 -6.13
C PRO A 178 37.35 -12.32 -6.63
N THR A 179 37.19 -13.46 -5.98
CA THR A 179 36.03 -14.30 -6.18
C THR A 179 34.96 -13.98 -5.15
N VAL A 180 33.69 -14.09 -5.53
CA VAL A 180 32.57 -13.92 -4.59
C VAL A 180 31.72 -15.16 -4.59
N ALA A 181 31.25 -15.56 -3.40
CA ALA A 181 30.38 -16.68 -3.21
C ALA A 181 29.20 -16.26 -2.31
N ALA A 182 27.98 -16.62 -2.69
CA ALA A 182 26.79 -16.42 -1.89
C ALA A 182 26.44 -17.70 -1.13
N ASN A 183 26.15 -17.57 0.16
CA ASN A 183 25.61 -18.66 0.98
C ASN A 183 24.48 -18.09 1.84
N ALA A 184 23.23 -18.48 1.54
CA ALA A 184 22.03 -17.90 2.13
C ALA A 184 22.05 -16.36 2.04
N ALA A 185 22.14 -15.67 3.16
CA ALA A 185 22.15 -14.21 3.25
C ALA A 185 23.57 -13.61 3.37
N VAL A 186 24.63 -14.41 3.15
CA VAL A 186 26.01 -13.96 3.28
C VAL A 186 26.73 -14.02 1.94
N CYS A 187 27.34 -12.90 1.56
CA CYS A 187 28.23 -12.81 0.42
C CYS A 187 29.68 -12.76 0.93
N THR A 188 30.48 -13.76 0.58
CA THR A 188 31.92 -13.80 0.94
C THR A 188 32.76 -13.47 -0.26
N ALA A 189 33.61 -12.46 -0.14
CA ALA A 189 34.65 -12.13 -1.10
C ALA A 189 35.96 -12.75 -0.64
N THR A 190 36.73 -13.37 -1.59
CA THR A 190 38.05 -13.96 -1.35
C THR A 190 39.04 -13.31 -2.30
N ALA A 191 40.11 -12.76 -1.75
CA ALA A 191 41.15 -12.10 -2.50
C ALA A 191 42.06 -13.09 -3.28
N GLY A 192 42.67 -12.62 -4.36
CA GLY A 192 43.68 -13.35 -5.11
C GLY A 192 45.04 -13.42 -4.38
N ALA A 193 46.05 -13.84 -5.11
CA ALA A 193 47.40 -14.13 -4.57
C ALA A 193 48.38 -12.96 -4.69
N ASP A 194 47.92 -11.77 -5.04
CA ASP A 194 48.73 -10.58 -5.31
C ASP A 194 48.51 -9.42 -4.34
N VAL A 195 47.65 -9.61 -3.34
CA VAL A 195 47.30 -8.56 -2.38
C VAL A 195 48.43 -8.22 -1.44
N ALA A 196 49.18 -9.22 -0.96
CA ALA A 196 50.32 -8.99 -0.10
C ALA A 196 51.43 -8.17 -0.82
N ALA A 197 51.64 -8.44 -2.11
CA ALA A 197 52.56 -7.66 -2.94
C ALA A 197 52.11 -6.20 -3.10
N ALA A 198 50.81 -5.96 -3.32
CA ALA A 198 50.26 -4.63 -3.43
C ALA A 198 50.37 -3.84 -2.10
N VAL A 199 50.11 -4.49 -0.95
CA VAL A 199 50.34 -3.89 0.37
C VAL A 199 51.78 -3.46 0.57
N THR A 200 52.74 -4.32 0.20
CA THR A 200 54.17 -4.01 0.27
C THR A 200 54.55 -2.84 -0.64
N ALA A 201 53.95 -2.77 -1.83
CA ALA A 201 54.15 -1.67 -2.78
C ALA A 201 53.41 -0.37 -2.42
N GLY A 202 52.57 -0.36 -1.38
CA GLY A 202 51.76 0.79 -1.01
C GLY A 202 50.61 1.07 -1.97
N THR A 203 50.20 0.08 -2.75
CA THR A 203 49.12 0.20 -3.76
C THR A 203 47.84 -0.44 -3.29
N SER A 204 46.72 -0.02 -3.87
CA SER A 204 45.41 -0.62 -3.59
C SER A 204 44.46 -0.51 -4.79
N GLU A 205 43.51 -1.39 -4.85
CA GLU A 205 42.48 -1.39 -5.87
C GLU A 205 41.09 -1.60 -5.24
N THR A 206 40.05 -0.95 -5.80
CA THR A 206 38.70 -1.02 -5.30
C THR A 206 37.78 -1.78 -6.26
N PHE A 207 36.91 -2.54 -5.70
CA PHE A 207 35.93 -3.36 -6.40
C PHE A 207 34.54 -3.09 -5.83
N THR A 208 33.54 -3.08 -6.69
CA THR A 208 32.14 -3.01 -6.30
C THR A 208 31.53 -4.41 -6.28
N ILE A 209 31.00 -4.81 -5.14
CA ILE A 209 30.23 -6.05 -4.99
C ILE A 209 28.74 -5.67 -5.00
N THR A 210 27.98 -6.26 -5.93
CA THR A 210 26.54 -6.14 -6.00
C THR A 210 25.91 -7.38 -5.41
N ILE A 211 25.07 -7.20 -4.40
CA ILE A 211 24.35 -8.24 -3.69
C ILE A 211 22.87 -8.07 -4.03
N THR A 212 22.24 -9.11 -4.58
CA THR A 212 20.88 -9.07 -5.11
C THR A 212 20.02 -10.12 -4.42
N ASP A 213 18.83 -9.74 -3.93
CA ASP A 213 17.80 -10.68 -3.48
C ASP A 213 17.22 -11.42 -4.68
N THR A 214 17.24 -12.76 -4.64
CA THR A 214 16.78 -13.59 -5.75
C THR A 214 15.28 -13.58 -5.95
N LYS A 215 14.50 -13.15 -4.96
CA LYS A 215 13.03 -13.19 -5.00
C LYS A 215 12.41 -11.96 -5.65
N ASN A 216 12.92 -10.78 -5.34
CA ASN A 216 12.34 -9.51 -5.81
C ASN A 216 13.30 -8.66 -6.65
N GLY A 217 14.55 -9.09 -6.81
CA GLY A 217 15.57 -8.38 -7.58
C GLY A 217 16.12 -7.13 -6.90
N ASP A 218 15.74 -6.81 -5.67
CA ASP A 218 16.30 -5.69 -4.93
C ASP A 218 17.78 -5.94 -4.67
N TYR A 219 18.59 -4.90 -4.80
CA TYR A 219 20.04 -5.02 -4.67
C TYR A 219 20.65 -3.90 -3.82
N ALA A 220 21.81 -4.21 -3.26
CA ALA A 220 22.70 -3.25 -2.62
C ALA A 220 24.11 -3.43 -3.15
N THR A 221 24.90 -2.36 -3.13
CA THR A 221 26.30 -2.38 -3.51
C THR A 221 27.17 -2.06 -2.31
N VAL A 222 28.31 -2.74 -2.19
CA VAL A 222 29.34 -2.48 -1.18
C VAL A 222 30.69 -2.38 -1.84
N GLN A 223 31.59 -1.63 -1.21
CA GLN A 223 32.96 -1.45 -1.69
C GLN A 223 33.90 -2.44 -1.00
N LEU A 224 34.72 -3.10 -1.80
CA LEU A 224 35.83 -3.92 -1.33
C LEU A 224 37.14 -3.31 -1.82
N LYS A 225 38.01 -2.96 -0.89
CA LYS A 225 39.40 -2.52 -1.19
C LYS A 225 40.36 -3.67 -0.97
N LEU A 226 41.25 -3.93 -1.94
CA LEU A 226 42.37 -4.83 -1.81
C LEU A 226 43.67 -4.04 -1.76
N GLY A 227 44.61 -4.44 -0.90
CA GLY A 227 45.91 -3.80 -0.79
C GLY A 227 46.09 -2.92 0.44
N ASN A 228 46.78 -1.81 0.31
CA ASN A 228 47.09 -0.93 1.45
C ASN A 228 45.84 -0.19 1.97
N ALA A 229 45.78 -0.05 3.31
CA ALA A 229 44.66 0.59 4.01
C ALA A 229 44.61 2.11 3.78
#